data_62b3cae980315a81a33e43a19dc9709a
#
_entry.id   62b3cae980315a81a33e43a19dc9709a
#
_cell.length_a   1.000
_cell.length_b   1.000
_cell.length_c   1.000
_cell.angle_alpha   90.00
_cell.angle_beta   90.00
_cell.angle_gamma   90.00
#
_symmetry.space_group_name_H-M   'P 1'
#
loop_
_entity.id
_entity.type
_entity.pdbx_description
1 polymer ?
#
loop_
_entity_poly.entity_id
_entity_poly.type
_entity_poly.pdbx_seq_one_letter_code
_entity_poly.pdbx_strand_id
1 'polypeptide(L)'
;MNVLSVDLGTSNTVAVLSAHGRPPRVVDVDGASMMPSAVFAGEDGGLVVGRDAERRARLDPSRFEPNPKRRVDEGTLLLGDTVVPVTDALAGVLRRVADETSRQLGNKKPDEVRLTHPAQWGPVRRNVLLSAARQAGMGSNLVLVPEPVAAAAHFASFPGQTLASGQALAVYDLGAGTFDVAIVGATQNGFVVLAEAGLPDLGGLDVDQALLEHVGRQVSHRDPAGWQRLLRPESTGDRRAQRALREDVKASKEALSRHPQTEVPLPEPFDDVLVTRVELEALIRPGMLRSVELLAATIRSTGMTPDRLVGIYLVGGSSRIPLVATLIAEQLRVVPTSLDQPETAVALGAHHVPQEGITMRTGDMSSTIDAVRRSRATVPPRTSGFNAQAPQAPQTGATPAQQFPQSGPQRVQGPPSRPIPVQAPPSNPIPVQSPPSIPTPVQHQPLPLPPQPQRNSNKTWYVAAAVVAVLVIGIVSVIIATSGGSTVTADCGDTTTDEQGFTPCIREIAGPVADHNCDTGTNIPGAGDLDSAGAVAVTCKPGNGYYVLYYQFPSEGLVDTNIDAAFSALGEQSQSGDWDGGGKSGKYQYAEITGGASLLMFSVADTPVMGTVMALPGSDDVLSFFNEHVKPGTGT
;
A
#
# COMPACT_ATOMS: atom_id res chain seq x y z
N MET A 1 22.45 -23.45 8.56
CA MET A 1 21.73 -22.66 7.54
C MET A 1 21.69 -21.21 7.99
N ASN A 2 22.08 -20.27 7.13
CA ASN A 2 22.01 -18.85 7.40
C ASN A 2 20.76 -18.30 6.71
N VAL A 3 19.84 -17.74 7.48
CA VAL A 3 18.57 -17.21 6.97
C VAL A 3 18.53 -15.71 7.18
N LEU A 4 18.25 -14.98 6.12
CA LEU A 4 17.99 -13.54 6.14
C LEU A 4 16.51 -13.30 5.92
N SER A 5 15.86 -12.60 6.82
CA SER A 5 14.49 -12.10 6.63
C SER A 5 14.52 -10.59 6.46
N VAL A 6 13.82 -10.06 5.47
CA VAL A 6 13.79 -8.62 5.18
C VAL A 6 12.35 -8.16 5.02
N ASP A 7 11.99 -7.19 5.82
CA ASP A 7 10.79 -6.39 5.65
C ASP A 7 11.16 -5.08 4.96
N LEU A 8 10.86 -5.00 3.67
CA LEU A 8 10.99 -3.77 2.88
C LEU A 8 9.74 -2.93 3.10
N GLY A 9 9.71 -2.14 4.15
CA GLY A 9 8.58 -1.27 4.48
C GLY A 9 8.50 -0.01 3.62
N THR A 10 7.39 0.71 3.71
CA THR A 10 7.17 1.98 2.99
C THR A 10 8.23 3.02 3.34
N SER A 11 8.43 3.29 4.62
CA SER A 11 9.38 4.31 5.09
C SER A 11 10.69 3.72 5.61
N ASN A 12 10.66 2.53 6.20
CA ASN A 12 11.83 1.88 6.76
C ASN A 12 11.92 0.42 6.34
N THR A 13 13.14 -0.05 6.15
CA THR A 13 13.48 -1.44 5.89
C THR A 13 14.13 -2.04 7.13
N VAL A 14 13.68 -3.23 7.52
CA VAL A 14 14.22 -4.00 8.64
C VAL A 14 14.74 -5.34 8.13
N ALA A 15 15.91 -5.75 8.61
CA ALA A 15 16.50 -7.04 8.28
C ALA A 15 16.81 -7.83 9.55
N VAL A 16 16.60 -9.15 9.50
CA VAL A 16 16.88 -10.09 10.57
C VAL A 16 17.74 -11.23 10.05
N LEU A 17 18.84 -11.50 10.72
CA LEU A 17 19.77 -12.56 10.34
C LEU A 17 19.89 -13.62 11.44
N SER A 18 19.70 -14.87 11.07
CA SER A 18 20.15 -16.03 11.84
C SER A 18 21.34 -16.66 11.12
N ALA A 19 22.46 -16.77 11.80
CA ALA A 19 23.68 -17.28 11.21
C ALA A 19 24.46 -18.16 12.21
N HIS A 20 25.12 -19.18 11.70
CA HIS A 20 25.99 -20.05 12.49
C HIS A 20 25.29 -20.70 13.70
N GLY A 21 24.00 -21.03 13.57
CA GLY A 21 23.21 -21.63 14.66
C GLY A 21 22.85 -20.68 15.80
N ARG A 22 23.09 -19.38 15.66
CA ARG A 22 22.68 -18.36 16.62
C ARG A 22 21.23 -17.97 16.44
N PRO A 23 20.54 -17.52 17.50
CA PRO A 23 19.18 -16.98 17.39
C PRO A 23 19.10 -15.82 16.38
N PRO A 24 17.91 -15.59 15.78
CA PRO A 24 17.69 -14.46 14.89
C PRO A 24 17.92 -13.14 15.64
N ARG A 25 18.55 -12.20 14.96
CA ARG A 25 18.80 -10.86 15.47
C ARG A 25 18.59 -9.82 14.37
N VAL A 26 18.12 -8.64 14.74
CA VAL A 26 18.04 -7.50 13.82
C VAL A 26 19.45 -7.14 13.35
N VAL A 27 19.58 -6.87 12.05
CA VAL A 27 20.81 -6.44 11.40
C VAL A 27 20.87 -4.91 11.47
N ASP A 28 21.91 -4.40 12.11
CA ASP A 28 22.17 -2.96 12.08
C ASP A 28 22.75 -2.58 10.72
N VAL A 29 21.99 -1.83 9.94
CA VAL A 29 22.44 -1.22 8.69
C VAL A 29 22.72 0.25 8.96
N ASP A 30 23.91 0.73 8.60
CA ASP A 30 24.37 2.10 8.90
C ASP A 30 24.29 2.48 10.38
N GLY A 31 24.47 1.50 11.27
CA GLY A 31 24.46 1.67 12.72
C GLY A 31 23.08 1.83 13.32
N ALA A 32 22.03 1.38 12.64
CA ALA A 32 20.66 1.36 13.17
C ALA A 32 19.91 0.10 12.77
N SER A 33 19.01 -0.33 13.64
CA SER A 33 18.12 -1.48 13.45
C SER A 33 17.06 -1.28 12.37
N MET A 34 16.82 -0.03 11.97
CA MET A 34 15.93 0.35 10.87
C MET A 34 16.69 1.26 9.89
N MET A 35 16.63 0.94 8.63
CA MET A 35 17.18 1.75 7.54
C MET A 35 16.03 2.44 6.79
N PRO A 36 16.10 3.76 6.53
CA PRO A 36 15.13 4.41 5.65
C PRO A 36 15.07 3.72 4.29
N SER A 37 13.86 3.45 3.78
CA SER A 37 13.65 2.88 2.43
C SER A 37 13.90 3.90 1.31
N ALA A 38 14.43 5.06 1.66
CA ALA A 38 14.62 6.22 0.81
C ALA A 38 15.74 6.02 -0.23
N VAL A 39 15.56 6.68 -1.39
CA VAL A 39 16.55 6.70 -2.48
C VAL A 39 16.82 8.12 -2.97
N PHE A 40 18.02 8.36 -3.46
CA PHE A 40 18.46 9.62 -4.02
C PHE A 40 19.28 9.36 -5.30
N ALA A 41 18.92 10.02 -6.41
CA ALA A 41 19.68 9.92 -7.66
C ALA A 41 20.90 10.87 -7.62
N GLY A 42 22.11 10.30 -7.65
CA GLY A 42 23.35 11.06 -7.77
C GLY A 42 23.50 11.73 -9.14
N GLU A 43 24.37 12.71 -9.23
CA GLU A 43 24.70 13.38 -10.51
C GLU A 43 25.40 12.44 -11.50
N ASP A 44 26.07 11.41 -10.99
CA ASP A 44 26.72 10.34 -11.73
C ASP A 44 25.76 9.24 -12.21
N GLY A 45 24.44 9.38 -11.95
CA GLY A 45 23.42 8.40 -12.25
C GLY A 45 23.36 7.22 -11.25
N GLY A 46 24.25 7.21 -10.25
CA GLY A 46 24.23 6.21 -9.18
C GLY A 46 23.10 6.47 -8.18
N LEU A 47 22.55 5.39 -7.62
CA LEU A 47 21.55 5.48 -6.54
C LEU A 47 22.24 5.43 -5.17
N VAL A 48 21.94 6.42 -4.35
CA VAL A 48 22.27 6.47 -2.93
C VAL A 48 21.01 6.13 -2.14
N VAL A 49 21.12 5.31 -1.09
CA VAL A 49 19.97 4.79 -0.35
C VAL A 49 20.10 5.04 1.16
N GLY A 50 19.00 4.84 1.88
CA GLY A 50 18.97 4.90 3.33
C GLY A 50 19.26 6.30 3.88
N ARG A 51 19.98 6.36 4.99
CA ARG A 51 20.33 7.62 5.67
C ARG A 51 21.20 8.56 4.82
N ASP A 52 22.03 7.99 3.94
CA ASP A 52 22.83 8.81 3.05
C ASP A 52 21.96 9.48 1.96
N ALA A 53 20.90 8.82 1.50
CA ALA A 53 19.89 9.44 0.63
C ALA A 53 19.18 10.60 1.36
N GLU A 54 18.75 10.40 2.59
CA GLU A 54 18.13 11.45 3.42
C GLU A 54 19.08 12.64 3.64
N ARG A 55 20.37 12.38 3.85
CA ARG A 55 21.38 13.43 4.00
C ARG A 55 21.56 14.23 2.72
N ARG A 56 21.67 13.54 1.56
CA ARG A 56 21.82 14.20 0.25
C ARG A 56 20.56 14.95 -0.18
N ALA A 57 19.40 14.49 0.22
CA ALA A 57 18.15 15.18 -0.04
C ALA A 57 18.06 16.59 0.56
N ARG A 58 18.87 16.90 1.59
CA ARG A 58 19.00 18.27 2.12
C ARG A 58 19.71 19.22 1.14
N LEU A 59 20.54 18.67 0.24
CA LEU A 59 21.22 19.46 -0.78
C LEU A 59 20.32 19.69 -1.99
N ASP A 60 19.68 18.63 -2.48
CA ASP A 60 18.72 18.69 -3.59
C ASP A 60 17.52 17.75 -3.36
N PRO A 61 16.43 18.24 -2.78
CA PRO A 61 15.24 17.41 -2.54
C PRO A 61 14.52 16.91 -3.81
N SER A 62 14.79 17.51 -5.00
CA SER A 62 14.16 17.09 -6.25
C SER A 62 14.65 15.70 -6.72
N ARG A 63 15.84 15.27 -6.28
CA ARG A 63 16.45 13.97 -6.62
C ARG A 63 16.15 12.87 -5.62
N PHE A 64 15.18 13.08 -4.72
CA PHE A 64 14.92 12.22 -3.57
C PHE A 64 13.51 11.64 -3.58
N GLU A 65 13.41 10.33 -3.39
CA GLU A 65 12.14 9.63 -3.11
C GLU A 65 12.22 8.95 -1.74
N PRO A 66 11.43 9.38 -0.75
CA PRO A 66 11.45 8.81 0.59
C PRO A 66 10.77 7.44 0.68
N ASN A 67 9.78 7.16 -0.18
CA ASN A 67 8.88 6.02 -0.04
C ASN A 67 8.70 5.25 -1.37
N PRO A 68 9.76 4.71 -1.99
CA PRO A 68 9.68 4.10 -3.31
C PRO A 68 8.74 2.88 -3.37
N LYS A 69 8.49 2.18 -2.24
CA LYS A 69 7.53 1.06 -2.18
C LYS A 69 6.09 1.52 -2.49
N ARG A 70 5.70 2.74 -2.12
CA ARG A 70 4.36 3.30 -2.48
C ARG A 70 4.18 3.52 -3.98
N ARG A 71 5.30 3.68 -4.70
CA ARG A 71 5.34 3.97 -6.12
C ARG A 71 5.49 2.70 -6.98
N VAL A 72 5.25 1.52 -6.40
CA VAL A 72 5.48 0.21 -7.06
C VAL A 72 4.69 0.04 -8.36
N ASP A 73 3.52 0.66 -8.48
CA ASP A 73 2.65 0.58 -9.65
C ASP A 73 3.00 1.61 -10.74
N GLU A 74 3.79 2.64 -10.43
CA GLU A 74 4.14 3.70 -11.37
C GLU A 74 5.25 3.28 -12.36
N GLY A 75 5.91 2.16 -12.10
CA GLY A 75 6.99 1.62 -12.94
C GLY A 75 8.28 2.41 -12.90
N THR A 76 8.24 3.76 -12.92
CA THR A 76 9.41 4.66 -12.92
C THR A 76 9.22 5.84 -11.96
N LEU A 77 10.35 6.35 -11.45
CA LEU A 77 10.45 7.57 -10.64
C LEU A 77 11.21 8.63 -11.41
N LEU A 78 10.75 9.87 -11.38
CA LEU A 78 11.52 11.02 -11.86
C LEU A 78 12.24 11.67 -10.67
N LEU A 79 13.57 11.53 -10.62
CA LEU A 79 14.41 12.04 -9.55
C LEU A 79 15.36 13.13 -10.12
N GLY A 80 14.98 14.40 -10.00
CA GLY A 80 15.60 15.49 -10.75
C GLY A 80 15.38 15.29 -12.24
N ASP A 81 16.48 15.14 -12.98
CA ASP A 81 16.48 14.88 -14.43
C ASP A 81 16.61 13.38 -14.77
N THR A 82 16.66 12.52 -13.75
CA THR A 82 16.95 11.09 -13.92
C THR A 82 15.67 10.29 -13.78
N VAL A 83 15.36 9.46 -14.79
CA VAL A 83 14.28 8.47 -14.73
C VAL A 83 14.84 7.17 -14.16
N VAL A 84 14.32 6.74 -13.04
CA VAL A 84 14.75 5.53 -12.31
C VAL A 84 13.62 4.53 -12.29
N PRO A 85 13.80 3.28 -12.77
CA PRO A 85 12.82 2.21 -12.57
C PRO A 85 12.58 1.98 -11.07
N VAL A 86 11.31 1.82 -10.68
CA VAL A 86 10.98 1.53 -9.27
C VAL A 86 11.68 0.25 -8.80
N THR A 87 11.79 -0.77 -9.66
CA THR A 87 12.52 -2.00 -9.37
C THR A 87 13.98 -1.72 -9.00
N ASP A 88 14.65 -0.78 -9.68
CA ASP A 88 16.05 -0.43 -9.42
C ASP A 88 16.19 0.34 -8.11
N ALA A 89 15.23 1.21 -7.81
CA ALA A 89 15.17 1.92 -6.53
C ALA A 89 15.05 0.92 -5.36
N LEU A 90 14.10 -0.02 -5.44
CA LEU A 90 13.94 -1.08 -4.44
C LEU A 90 15.17 -2.00 -4.38
N ALA A 91 15.77 -2.33 -5.52
CA ALA A 91 17.01 -3.12 -5.57
C ALA A 91 18.18 -2.39 -4.89
N GLY A 92 18.27 -1.08 -5.02
CA GLY A 92 19.26 -0.28 -4.31
C GLY A 92 19.16 -0.42 -2.79
N VAL A 93 17.94 -0.28 -2.26
CA VAL A 93 17.65 -0.46 -0.82
C VAL A 93 18.01 -1.88 -0.37
N LEU A 94 17.55 -2.90 -1.09
CA LEU A 94 17.81 -4.30 -0.77
C LEU A 94 19.30 -4.66 -0.90
N ARG A 95 20.03 -4.06 -1.84
CA ARG A 95 21.49 -4.26 -2.01
C ARG A 95 22.24 -3.77 -0.79
N ARG A 96 21.86 -2.64 -0.21
CA ARG A 96 22.50 -2.12 1.01
C ARG A 96 22.37 -3.11 2.17
N VAL A 97 21.20 -3.75 2.31
CA VAL A 97 20.96 -4.84 3.28
C VAL A 97 21.80 -6.07 2.94
N ALA A 98 21.87 -6.46 1.66
CA ALA A 98 22.63 -7.62 1.21
C ALA A 98 24.14 -7.46 1.46
N ASP A 99 24.68 -6.26 1.20
CA ASP A 99 26.08 -5.95 1.41
C ASP A 99 26.45 -6.03 2.89
N GLU A 100 25.61 -5.45 3.77
CA GLU A 100 25.82 -5.51 5.22
C GLU A 100 25.72 -6.96 5.75
N THR A 101 24.73 -7.72 5.28
CA THR A 101 24.56 -9.13 5.63
C THR A 101 25.76 -9.97 5.16
N SER A 102 26.22 -9.76 3.92
CA SER A 102 27.38 -10.45 3.36
C SER A 102 28.64 -10.16 4.19
N ARG A 103 28.85 -8.90 4.58
CA ARG A 103 29.97 -8.50 5.47
C ARG A 103 29.94 -9.29 6.79
N GLN A 104 28.77 -9.45 7.40
CA GLN A 104 28.60 -10.20 8.65
C GLN A 104 28.76 -11.72 8.48
N LEU A 105 28.53 -12.23 7.27
CA LEU A 105 28.71 -13.64 6.91
C LEU A 105 30.12 -13.95 6.35
N GLY A 106 31.07 -13.02 6.42
CA GLY A 106 32.43 -13.21 5.88
C GLY A 106 32.45 -13.27 4.35
N ASN A 107 31.74 -12.35 3.70
CA ASN A 107 31.56 -12.23 2.25
C ASN A 107 30.81 -13.41 1.61
N LYS A 108 29.94 -14.09 2.37
CA LYS A 108 29.06 -15.13 1.86
C LYS A 108 27.63 -14.62 1.78
N LYS A 109 26.86 -15.23 0.89
CA LYS A 109 25.41 -14.98 0.81
C LYS A 109 24.68 -15.86 1.84
N PRO A 110 23.48 -15.41 2.32
CA PRO A 110 22.62 -16.29 3.11
C PRO A 110 22.15 -17.50 2.27
N ASP A 111 21.87 -18.60 2.95
CA ASP A 111 21.39 -19.84 2.33
C ASP A 111 19.92 -19.70 1.88
N GLU A 112 19.13 -18.87 2.59
CA GLU A 112 17.73 -18.53 2.28
C GLU A 112 17.47 -17.06 2.59
N VAL A 113 16.71 -16.38 1.73
CA VAL A 113 16.23 -15.01 1.97
C VAL A 113 14.71 -15.00 1.95
N ARG A 114 14.11 -14.51 3.02
CA ARG A 114 12.67 -14.32 3.19
C ARG A 114 12.33 -12.86 3.04
N LEU A 115 11.44 -12.55 2.10
CA LEU A 115 10.98 -11.19 1.84
C LEU A 115 9.51 -11.09 2.21
N THR A 116 9.16 -10.12 3.04
CA THR A 116 7.77 -9.89 3.39
C THR A 116 7.07 -9.04 2.33
N HIS A 117 5.77 -9.22 2.21
CA HIS A 117 4.92 -8.42 1.34
C HIS A 117 3.51 -8.30 1.94
N PRO A 118 2.77 -7.20 1.68
CA PRO A 118 1.36 -7.11 2.02
C PRO A 118 0.57 -8.28 1.44
N ALA A 119 -0.35 -8.86 2.21
CA ALA A 119 -1.08 -10.06 1.78
C ALA A 119 -1.87 -9.77 0.49
N GLN A 120 -2.42 -8.56 0.35
CA GLN A 120 -3.15 -8.09 -0.83
C GLN A 120 -2.30 -7.91 -2.10
N TRP A 121 -0.96 -8.03 -2.02
CA TRP A 121 -0.13 -7.88 -3.22
C TRP A 121 -0.32 -9.03 -4.18
N GLY A 122 -0.86 -8.71 -5.36
CA GLY A 122 -0.98 -9.64 -6.48
C GLY A 122 0.38 -10.03 -7.08
N PRO A 123 0.38 -10.95 -8.06
CA PRO A 123 1.60 -11.49 -8.68
C PRO A 123 2.52 -10.41 -9.25
N VAL A 124 1.98 -9.34 -9.83
CA VAL A 124 2.76 -8.24 -10.45
C VAL A 124 3.66 -7.56 -9.42
N ARG A 125 3.08 -7.05 -8.33
CA ARG A 125 3.85 -6.38 -7.26
C ARG A 125 4.85 -7.33 -6.60
N ARG A 126 4.47 -8.59 -6.37
CA ARG A 126 5.38 -9.62 -5.84
C ARG A 126 6.55 -9.91 -6.78
N ASN A 127 6.32 -9.91 -8.10
CA ASN A 127 7.39 -10.06 -9.08
C ASN A 127 8.34 -8.86 -9.12
N VAL A 128 7.86 -7.62 -8.91
CA VAL A 128 8.72 -6.44 -8.76
C VAL A 128 9.66 -6.64 -7.56
N LEU A 129 9.14 -7.07 -6.40
CA LEU A 129 9.95 -7.33 -5.21
C LEU A 129 11.00 -8.43 -5.44
N LEU A 130 10.61 -9.55 -6.06
CA LEU A 130 11.53 -10.64 -6.40
C LEU A 130 12.60 -10.19 -7.40
N SER A 131 12.24 -9.38 -8.39
CA SER A 131 13.18 -8.83 -9.37
C SER A 131 14.18 -7.89 -8.70
N ALA A 132 13.71 -7.00 -7.82
CA ALA A 132 14.55 -6.12 -7.03
C ALA A 132 15.55 -6.91 -6.15
N ALA A 133 15.09 -7.98 -5.48
CA ALA A 133 15.96 -8.81 -4.65
C ALA A 133 17.02 -9.58 -5.46
N ARG A 134 16.66 -10.05 -6.66
CA ARG A 134 17.64 -10.68 -7.59
C ARG A 134 18.69 -9.68 -8.05
N GLN A 135 18.27 -8.47 -8.46
CA GLN A 135 19.18 -7.38 -8.84
C GLN A 135 20.06 -6.92 -7.67
N ALA A 136 19.54 -6.94 -6.45
CA ALA A 136 20.30 -6.67 -5.23
C ALA A 136 21.35 -7.75 -4.90
N GLY A 137 21.34 -8.89 -5.61
CA GLY A 137 22.29 -9.98 -5.39
C GLY A 137 22.02 -10.83 -4.16
N MET A 138 20.79 -10.83 -3.63
CA MET A 138 20.40 -11.55 -2.42
C MET A 138 20.46 -13.09 -2.54
N GLY A 139 20.70 -13.63 -3.72
CA GLY A 139 20.80 -15.08 -3.96
C GLY A 139 19.65 -15.62 -4.80
N SER A 140 19.59 -16.94 -4.94
CA SER A 140 18.59 -17.63 -5.76
C SER A 140 17.46 -18.26 -4.94
N ASN A 141 17.67 -18.52 -3.65
CA ASN A 141 16.66 -19.09 -2.76
C ASN A 141 15.90 -17.95 -2.07
N LEU A 142 14.98 -17.34 -2.83
CA LEU A 142 14.11 -16.26 -2.34
C LEU A 142 12.74 -16.86 -2.02
N VAL A 143 12.23 -16.46 -0.87
CA VAL A 143 10.95 -16.91 -0.31
C VAL A 143 10.09 -15.69 -0.01
N LEU A 144 8.84 -15.69 -0.44
CA LEU A 144 7.87 -14.64 -0.12
C LEU A 144 7.02 -15.06 1.07
N VAL A 145 6.86 -14.14 2.03
CA VAL A 145 6.09 -14.34 3.25
C VAL A 145 5.07 -13.21 3.38
N PRO A 146 3.76 -13.50 3.46
CA PRO A 146 2.77 -12.46 3.72
C PRO A 146 3.02 -11.79 5.09
N GLU A 147 2.99 -10.46 5.13
CA GLU A 147 3.24 -9.67 6.36
C GLU A 147 2.37 -10.11 7.55
N PRO A 148 1.05 -10.37 7.41
CA PRO A 148 0.23 -10.84 8.54
C PRO A 148 0.60 -12.26 9.03
N VAL A 149 1.08 -13.14 8.13
CA VAL A 149 1.59 -14.47 8.52
C VAL A 149 2.87 -14.34 9.33
N ALA A 150 3.76 -13.44 8.91
CA ALA A 150 4.96 -13.13 9.66
C ALA A 150 4.61 -12.54 11.04
N ALA A 151 3.68 -11.60 11.12
CA ALA A 151 3.24 -11.02 12.39
C ALA A 151 2.66 -12.08 13.34
N ALA A 152 1.84 -13.00 12.84
CA ALA A 152 1.29 -14.11 13.63
C ALA A 152 2.38 -15.07 14.13
N ALA A 153 3.37 -15.37 13.30
CA ALA A 153 4.53 -16.18 13.70
C ALA A 153 5.38 -15.48 14.76
N HIS A 154 5.53 -14.15 14.67
CA HIS A 154 6.20 -13.36 15.71
C HIS A 154 5.43 -13.43 17.03
N PHE A 155 4.12 -13.18 17.01
CA PHE A 155 3.26 -13.29 18.19
C PHE A 155 3.41 -14.66 18.88
N ALA A 156 3.30 -15.75 18.10
CA ALA A 156 3.41 -17.11 18.62
C ALA A 156 4.83 -17.48 19.12
N SER A 157 5.86 -16.71 18.76
CA SER A 157 7.24 -16.93 19.22
C SER A 157 7.54 -16.34 20.61
N PHE A 158 6.65 -15.50 21.15
CA PHE A 158 6.85 -14.86 22.43
C PHE A 158 6.50 -15.79 23.60
N PRO A 159 7.29 -15.78 24.69
CA PRO A 159 6.97 -16.52 25.89
C PRO A 159 5.62 -16.12 26.48
N GLY A 160 4.76 -17.08 26.71
CA GLY A 160 3.42 -16.86 27.27
C GLY A 160 2.35 -16.52 26.22
N GLN A 161 2.72 -16.31 24.96
CA GLN A 161 1.79 -16.20 23.85
C GLN A 161 1.74 -17.55 23.11
N THR A 162 0.54 -18.05 22.89
CA THR A 162 0.34 -19.30 22.13
C THR A 162 -0.73 -19.07 21.07
N LEU A 163 -0.48 -19.60 19.88
CA LEU A 163 -1.46 -19.65 18.80
C LEU A 163 -1.51 -21.10 18.31
N ALA A 164 -2.36 -21.89 18.97
CA ALA A 164 -2.49 -23.32 18.70
C ALA A 164 -3.32 -23.58 17.43
N SER A 165 -3.12 -24.73 16.81
CA SER A 165 -3.90 -25.15 15.64
C SER A 165 -5.40 -25.04 15.88
N GLY A 166 -6.12 -24.40 14.96
CA GLY A 166 -7.55 -24.11 15.05
C GLY A 166 -7.88 -22.79 15.77
N GLN A 167 -6.91 -22.10 16.33
CA GLN A 167 -7.08 -20.75 16.89
C GLN A 167 -6.78 -19.68 15.83
N ALA A 168 -7.28 -18.46 16.05
CA ALA A 168 -7.06 -17.33 15.17
C ALA A 168 -6.61 -16.08 15.94
N LEU A 169 -5.80 -15.25 15.28
CA LEU A 169 -5.29 -13.98 15.76
C LEU A 169 -5.70 -12.90 14.76
N ALA A 170 -6.16 -11.74 15.23
CA ALA A 170 -6.26 -10.57 14.37
C ALA A 170 -4.92 -9.82 14.38
N VAL A 171 -4.41 -9.50 13.22
CA VAL A 171 -3.25 -8.62 13.01
C VAL A 171 -3.76 -7.27 12.55
N TYR A 172 -3.43 -6.22 13.29
CA TYR A 172 -3.73 -4.82 13.00
C TYR A 172 -2.40 -4.14 12.67
N ASP A 173 -2.13 -3.95 11.39
CA ASP A 173 -0.88 -3.34 10.91
C ASP A 173 -1.14 -1.90 10.48
N LEU A 174 -0.69 -0.96 11.31
CA LEU A 174 -0.70 0.45 10.96
C LEU A 174 0.73 0.89 10.65
N GLY A 175 1.05 0.81 9.37
CA GLY A 175 2.34 1.19 8.82
C GLY A 175 2.51 2.70 8.63
N ALA A 176 3.53 3.08 7.89
CA ALA A 176 3.72 4.46 7.48
C ALA A 176 2.82 4.86 6.31
N GLY A 177 2.58 3.95 5.37
CA GLY A 177 1.85 4.23 4.13
C GLY A 177 0.41 3.74 4.11
N THR A 178 0.13 2.60 4.71
CA THR A 178 -1.16 1.91 4.66
C THR A 178 -1.57 1.41 6.04
N PHE A 179 -2.84 1.15 6.19
CA PHE A 179 -3.40 0.32 7.25
C PHE A 179 -3.84 -1.01 6.64
N ASP A 180 -3.39 -2.10 7.21
CA ASP A 180 -3.74 -3.45 6.79
C ASP A 180 -4.25 -4.24 8.00
N VAL A 181 -5.30 -5.03 7.79
CA VAL A 181 -5.86 -5.93 8.80
C VAL A 181 -6.01 -7.32 8.23
N ALA A 182 -5.63 -8.33 8.99
CA ALA A 182 -5.83 -9.72 8.61
C ALA A 182 -6.24 -10.57 9.80
N ILE A 183 -7.07 -11.57 9.55
CA ILE A 183 -7.36 -12.64 10.50
C ILE A 183 -6.53 -13.85 10.08
N VAL A 184 -5.63 -14.26 10.95
CA VAL A 184 -4.68 -15.34 10.69
C VAL A 184 -5.02 -16.53 11.56
N GLY A 185 -5.34 -17.65 10.92
CA GLY A 185 -5.58 -18.94 11.57
C GLY A 185 -4.30 -19.76 11.69
N ALA A 186 -4.11 -20.43 12.81
CA ALA A 186 -3.07 -21.43 12.98
C ALA A 186 -3.55 -22.80 12.49
N THR A 187 -2.69 -23.48 11.74
CA THR A 187 -2.87 -24.86 11.25
C THR A 187 -1.80 -25.78 11.86
N GLN A 188 -1.87 -27.07 11.56
CA GLN A 188 -0.81 -28.00 11.97
C GLN A 188 0.55 -27.70 11.30
N ASN A 189 0.52 -27.08 10.11
CA ASN A 189 1.71 -26.86 9.28
C ASN A 189 2.14 -25.39 9.21
N GLY A 190 1.55 -24.51 10.03
CA GLY A 190 1.88 -23.08 10.07
C GLY A 190 0.65 -22.19 10.14
N PHE A 191 0.63 -21.09 9.40
CA PHE A 191 -0.39 -20.05 9.48
C PHE A 191 -1.04 -19.80 8.12
N VAL A 192 -2.32 -19.44 8.12
CA VAL A 192 -3.11 -19.14 6.93
C VAL A 192 -3.88 -17.84 7.14
N VAL A 193 -3.95 -16.98 6.13
CA VAL A 193 -4.82 -15.81 6.15
C VAL A 193 -6.25 -16.27 5.88
N LEU A 194 -7.16 -16.02 6.82
CA LEU A 194 -8.59 -16.37 6.74
C LEU A 194 -9.39 -15.24 6.10
N ALA A 195 -9.05 -14.01 6.42
CA ALA A 195 -9.62 -12.79 5.82
C ALA A 195 -8.61 -11.66 5.92
N GLU A 196 -8.68 -10.74 4.98
CA GLU A 196 -7.84 -9.55 4.95
C GLU A 196 -8.60 -8.36 4.37
N ALA A 197 -8.23 -7.16 4.79
CA ALA A 197 -8.73 -5.90 4.27
C ALA A 197 -7.69 -4.81 4.54
N GLY A 198 -7.81 -3.63 3.90
CA GLY A 198 -6.88 -2.53 4.13
C GLY A 198 -7.45 -1.18 3.73
N LEU A 199 -6.79 -0.12 4.19
CA LEU A 199 -7.03 1.27 3.81
C LEU A 199 -5.73 1.84 3.23
N PRO A 200 -5.65 2.03 1.93
CA PRO A 200 -4.44 2.57 1.28
C PRO A 200 -4.22 4.06 1.57
N ASP A 201 -5.25 4.74 2.04
CA ASP A 201 -5.31 6.16 2.39
C ASP A 201 -5.18 6.42 3.90
N LEU A 202 -4.70 5.45 4.68
CA LEU A 202 -4.51 5.59 6.12
C LEU A 202 -3.19 4.98 6.55
N GLY A 203 -2.26 5.82 6.98
CA GLY A 203 -0.97 5.43 7.54
C GLY A 203 -0.32 6.57 8.31
N GLY A 204 0.91 6.38 8.75
CA GLY A 204 1.65 7.39 9.49
C GLY A 204 1.90 8.68 8.71
N LEU A 205 2.01 8.60 7.37
CA LEU A 205 2.18 9.76 6.49
C LEU A 205 0.90 10.60 6.40
N ASP A 206 -0.27 9.97 6.50
CA ASP A 206 -1.56 10.68 6.50
C ASP A 206 -1.76 11.40 7.85
N VAL A 207 -1.26 10.82 8.94
CA VAL A 207 -1.19 11.48 10.25
C VAL A 207 -0.23 12.67 10.21
N ASP A 208 0.94 12.54 9.58
CA ASP A 208 1.88 13.65 9.37
C ASP A 208 1.22 14.78 8.57
N GLN A 209 0.48 14.44 7.51
CA GLN A 209 -0.23 15.43 6.69
C GLN A 209 -1.32 16.16 7.49
N ALA A 210 -2.11 15.43 8.29
CA ALA A 210 -3.14 16.03 9.15
C ALA A 210 -2.54 17.01 10.19
N LEU A 211 -1.38 16.65 10.76
CA LEU A 211 -0.65 17.52 11.69
C LEU A 211 -0.08 18.76 10.98
N LEU A 212 0.51 18.59 9.80
CA LEU A 212 1.00 19.68 8.96
C LEU A 212 -0.11 20.69 8.64
N GLU A 213 -1.28 20.20 8.25
CA GLU A 213 -2.44 21.04 7.96
C GLU A 213 -2.95 21.77 9.20
N HIS A 214 -2.93 21.10 10.36
CA HIS A 214 -3.32 21.71 11.63
C HIS A 214 -2.39 22.87 12.00
N VAL A 215 -1.09 22.65 11.92
CA VAL A 215 -0.07 23.69 12.14
C VAL A 215 -0.24 24.82 11.14
N GLY A 216 -0.44 24.50 9.86
CA GLY A 216 -0.66 25.49 8.81
C GLY A 216 -1.87 26.39 9.06
N ARG A 217 -2.97 25.86 9.58
CA ARG A 217 -4.15 26.68 9.94
C ARG A 217 -3.85 27.71 11.02
N GLN A 218 -2.88 27.44 11.90
CA GLN A 218 -2.51 28.38 12.98
C GLN A 218 -1.61 29.52 12.50
N VAL A 219 -0.77 29.30 11.47
CA VAL A 219 0.26 30.27 11.08
C VAL A 219 0.06 30.92 9.70
N SER A 220 -0.66 30.25 8.79
CA SER A 220 -0.78 30.69 7.39
C SER A 220 -1.43 32.07 7.22
N HIS A 221 -2.24 32.52 8.18
CA HIS A 221 -2.87 33.84 8.14
C HIS A 221 -1.87 35.00 8.31
N ARG A 222 -0.68 34.76 8.89
CA ARG A 222 0.37 35.78 9.10
C ARG A 222 1.13 36.07 7.80
N ASP A 223 1.48 35.03 7.05
CA ASP A 223 2.08 35.13 5.71
C ASP A 223 1.53 34.03 4.80
N PRO A 224 0.36 34.25 4.16
CA PRO A 224 -0.24 33.26 3.27
C PRO A 224 0.65 32.90 2.07
N ALA A 225 1.41 33.88 1.54
CA ALA A 225 2.29 33.66 0.40
C ALA A 225 3.51 32.82 0.80
N GLY A 226 4.10 33.09 1.96
CA GLY A 226 5.19 32.30 2.55
C GLY A 226 4.76 30.85 2.80
N TRP A 227 3.57 30.64 3.39
CA TRP A 227 3.04 29.30 3.63
C TRP A 227 2.80 28.54 2.31
N GLN A 228 2.25 29.21 1.29
CA GLN A 228 2.07 28.58 -0.03
C GLN A 228 3.40 28.17 -0.69
N ARG A 229 4.46 28.98 -0.53
CA ARG A 229 5.81 28.59 -1.00
C ARG A 229 6.34 27.35 -0.28
N LEU A 230 6.05 27.19 1.02
CA LEU A 230 6.41 25.96 1.76
C LEU A 230 5.65 24.74 1.27
N LEU A 231 4.36 24.88 0.92
CA LEU A 231 3.56 23.77 0.42
C LEU A 231 3.87 23.43 -1.05
N ARG A 232 4.20 24.44 -1.87
CA ARG A 232 4.50 24.33 -3.30
C ARG A 232 5.84 25.00 -3.61
N PRO A 233 6.95 24.36 -3.26
CA PRO A 233 8.28 24.95 -3.37
C PRO A 233 8.69 25.11 -4.84
N GLU A 234 9.13 26.31 -5.23
CA GLU A 234 9.65 26.60 -6.56
C GLU A 234 11.19 26.58 -6.56
N SER A 235 11.82 27.13 -5.53
CA SER A 235 13.28 27.19 -5.39
C SER A 235 13.85 25.98 -4.62
N THR A 236 15.16 25.74 -4.76
CA THR A 236 15.87 24.75 -3.93
C THR A 236 15.83 25.12 -2.44
N GLY A 237 15.83 26.42 -2.12
CA GLY A 237 15.67 26.90 -0.74
C GLY A 237 14.31 26.49 -0.15
N ASP A 238 13.23 26.73 -0.90
CA ASP A 238 11.88 26.38 -0.48
C ASP A 238 11.73 24.86 -0.32
N ARG A 239 12.30 24.05 -1.24
CA ARG A 239 12.30 22.59 -1.13
C ARG A 239 13.02 22.10 0.13
N ARG A 240 14.13 22.75 0.51
CA ARG A 240 14.84 22.43 1.77
C ARG A 240 13.98 22.77 3.00
N ALA A 241 13.37 23.95 2.99
CA ALA A 241 12.49 24.39 4.07
C ALA A 241 11.26 23.49 4.20
N GLN A 242 10.60 23.12 3.09
CA GLN A 242 9.49 22.15 3.08
C GLN A 242 9.91 20.80 3.65
N ARG A 243 11.08 20.30 3.24
CA ARG A 243 11.57 19.03 3.76
C ARG A 243 11.83 19.07 5.25
N ALA A 244 12.52 20.12 5.74
CA ALA A 244 12.76 20.29 7.18
C ALA A 244 11.43 20.30 7.95
N LEU A 245 10.46 21.08 7.49
CA LEU A 245 9.13 21.13 8.09
C LEU A 245 8.46 19.73 8.14
N ARG A 246 8.55 18.94 7.08
CA ARG A 246 7.99 17.57 7.07
C ARG A 246 8.72 16.62 8.03
N GLU A 247 10.05 16.75 8.17
CA GLU A 247 10.85 15.99 9.14
C GLU A 247 10.47 16.38 10.59
N ASP A 248 10.28 17.68 10.86
CA ASP A 248 9.88 18.20 12.18
C ASP A 248 8.44 17.81 12.55
N VAL A 249 7.51 17.85 11.60
CA VAL A 249 6.12 17.36 11.78
C VAL A 249 6.11 15.87 12.12
N LYS A 250 6.89 15.04 11.40
CA LYS A 250 7.03 13.61 11.68
C LYS A 250 7.61 13.37 13.08
N ALA A 251 8.68 14.08 13.44
CA ALA A 251 9.29 13.97 14.76
C ALA A 251 8.31 14.39 15.87
N SER A 252 7.51 15.43 15.63
CA SER A 252 6.49 15.90 16.55
C SER A 252 5.34 14.90 16.73
N LYS A 253 4.86 14.26 15.65
CA LYS A 253 3.92 13.12 15.74
C LYS A 253 4.45 12.01 16.63
N GLU A 254 5.71 11.62 16.43
CA GLU A 254 6.36 10.56 17.21
C GLU A 254 6.54 10.98 18.69
N ALA A 255 6.84 12.26 18.95
CA ALA A 255 6.90 12.82 20.29
C ALA A 255 5.52 12.79 20.98
N LEU A 256 4.44 13.15 20.27
CA LEU A 256 3.07 13.12 20.79
C LEU A 256 2.56 11.72 21.12
N SER A 257 3.16 10.66 20.58
CA SER A 257 2.87 9.29 21.01
C SER A 257 3.43 8.98 22.43
N ARG A 258 4.43 9.73 22.88
CA ARG A 258 5.11 9.56 24.19
C ARG A 258 4.77 10.69 25.18
N HIS A 259 4.61 11.92 24.69
CA HIS A 259 4.43 13.12 25.47
C HIS A 259 3.04 13.72 25.25
N PRO A 260 2.46 14.44 26.25
CA PRO A 260 1.14 15.04 26.10
C PRO A 260 1.13 16.28 25.17
N GLN A 261 2.29 16.89 24.94
CA GLN A 261 2.45 18.04 24.06
C GLN A 261 3.87 18.12 23.51
N THR A 262 4.04 18.84 22.40
CA THR A 262 5.34 19.15 21.79
C THR A 262 5.25 20.46 21.00
N GLU A 263 6.39 21.10 20.77
CA GLU A 263 6.48 22.21 19.81
C GLU A 263 6.88 21.66 18.45
N VAL A 264 6.25 22.18 17.39
CA VAL A 264 6.59 21.91 15.99
C VAL A 264 7.41 23.09 15.49
N PRO A 265 8.72 22.90 15.24
CA PRO A 265 9.57 23.95 14.70
C PRO A 265 9.11 24.35 13.30
N LEU A 266 9.09 25.65 13.03
CA LEU A 266 8.72 26.19 11.72
C LEU A 266 9.85 27.02 11.11
N PRO A 267 10.00 27.00 9.77
CA PRO A 267 10.95 27.88 9.11
C PRO A 267 10.49 29.35 9.19
N GLU A 268 11.46 30.25 9.30
CA GLU A 268 11.18 31.70 9.25
C GLU A 268 10.34 32.08 8.01
N PRO A 269 9.37 32.99 8.13
CA PRO A 269 9.11 33.91 9.24
C PRO A 269 8.05 33.41 10.26
N PHE A 270 7.76 32.12 10.30
CA PHE A 270 6.75 31.55 11.19
C PHE A 270 7.34 31.24 12.57
N ASP A 271 6.53 31.47 13.62
CA ASP A 271 6.86 31.02 14.97
C ASP A 271 6.52 29.54 15.14
N ASP A 272 7.25 28.86 16.02
CA ASP A 272 6.98 27.47 16.40
C ASP A 272 5.56 27.32 16.95
N VAL A 273 4.96 26.16 16.72
CA VAL A 273 3.58 25.87 17.13
C VAL A 273 3.56 24.79 18.20
N LEU A 274 3.02 25.12 19.36
CA LEU A 274 2.72 24.14 20.40
C LEU A 274 1.50 23.30 19.97
N VAL A 275 1.66 21.98 19.95
CA VAL A 275 0.59 21.02 19.65
C VAL A 275 0.46 20.02 20.78
N THR A 276 -0.77 19.67 21.14
CA THR A 276 -1.09 18.67 22.16
C THR A 276 -1.49 17.33 21.52
N ARG A 277 -1.31 16.24 22.29
CA ARG A 277 -1.79 14.91 21.89
C ARG A 277 -3.30 14.92 21.66
N VAL A 278 -4.06 15.63 22.48
CA VAL A 278 -5.53 15.73 22.37
C VAL A 278 -5.94 16.34 21.03
N GLU A 279 -5.24 17.38 20.57
CA GLU A 279 -5.49 17.98 19.25
C GLU A 279 -5.17 16.99 18.14
N LEU A 280 -4.00 16.34 18.18
CA LEU A 280 -3.64 15.32 17.21
C LEU A 280 -4.67 14.18 17.17
N GLU A 281 -5.05 13.64 18.32
CA GLU A 281 -6.04 12.56 18.41
C GLU A 281 -7.42 12.99 17.88
N ALA A 282 -7.83 14.24 18.08
CA ALA A 282 -9.06 14.76 17.52
C ALA A 282 -9.02 14.82 15.98
N LEU A 283 -7.87 15.23 15.41
CA LEU A 283 -7.67 15.32 13.96
C LEU A 283 -7.75 13.94 13.28
N ILE A 284 -7.09 12.94 13.88
CA ILE A 284 -6.94 11.61 13.25
C ILE A 284 -8.05 10.64 13.64
N ARG A 285 -8.86 10.94 14.65
CA ARG A 285 -9.93 10.06 15.17
C ARG A 285 -10.87 9.52 14.08
N PRO A 286 -11.33 10.29 13.09
CA PRO A 286 -12.19 9.75 12.03
C PRO A 286 -11.51 8.65 11.21
N GLY A 287 -10.23 8.81 10.86
CA GLY A 287 -9.45 7.78 10.16
C GLY A 287 -9.22 6.54 11.02
N MET A 288 -8.87 6.73 12.29
CA MET A 288 -8.66 5.61 13.22
C MET A 288 -9.95 4.84 13.51
N LEU A 289 -11.11 5.49 13.56
CA LEU A 289 -12.41 4.82 13.67
C LEU A 289 -12.69 3.94 12.45
N ARG A 290 -12.42 4.44 11.23
CA ARG A 290 -12.55 3.64 9.99
C ARG A 290 -11.72 2.35 10.07
N SER A 291 -10.50 2.41 10.58
CA SER A 291 -9.64 1.23 10.70
C SER A 291 -10.18 0.21 11.72
N VAL A 292 -10.74 0.67 12.83
CA VAL A 292 -11.35 -0.21 13.84
C VAL A 292 -12.67 -0.81 13.33
N GLU A 293 -13.46 -0.05 12.59
CA GLU A 293 -14.66 -0.55 11.92
C GLU A 293 -14.31 -1.63 10.88
N LEU A 294 -13.24 -1.42 10.10
CA LEU A 294 -12.74 -2.40 9.15
C LEU A 294 -12.22 -3.65 9.85
N LEU A 295 -11.48 -3.51 10.96
CA LEU A 295 -11.07 -4.65 11.79
C LEU A 295 -12.29 -5.45 12.27
N ALA A 296 -13.32 -4.78 12.79
CA ALA A 296 -14.55 -5.42 13.23
C ALA A 296 -15.27 -6.15 12.07
N ALA A 297 -15.32 -5.55 10.89
CA ALA A 297 -15.92 -6.16 9.70
C ALA A 297 -15.12 -7.39 9.24
N THR A 298 -13.79 -7.30 9.22
CA THR A 298 -12.89 -8.40 8.84
C THR A 298 -13.00 -9.58 9.82
N ILE A 299 -13.13 -9.32 11.12
CA ILE A 299 -13.39 -10.38 12.10
C ILE A 299 -14.73 -11.06 11.79
N ARG A 300 -15.80 -10.28 11.58
CA ARG A 300 -17.14 -10.83 11.28
C ARG A 300 -17.19 -11.64 9.99
N SER A 301 -16.44 -11.28 8.95
CA SER A 301 -16.41 -12.02 7.69
C SER A 301 -15.90 -13.45 7.84
N THR A 302 -15.13 -13.75 8.90
CA THR A 302 -14.69 -15.11 9.22
C THR A 302 -15.70 -15.91 10.06
N GLY A 303 -16.86 -15.35 10.37
CA GLY A 303 -17.86 -15.95 11.28
C GLY A 303 -17.44 -15.94 12.75
N MET A 304 -16.36 -15.25 13.11
CA MET A 304 -15.86 -15.13 14.48
C MET A 304 -16.32 -13.83 15.14
N THR A 305 -16.24 -13.82 16.46
CA THR A 305 -16.40 -12.61 17.30
C THR A 305 -15.07 -12.25 17.95
N PRO A 306 -14.82 -10.98 18.32
CA PRO A 306 -13.53 -10.55 18.89
C PRO A 306 -13.07 -11.36 20.11
N ASP A 307 -14.00 -11.83 20.95
CA ASP A 307 -13.72 -12.65 22.14
C ASP A 307 -13.30 -14.10 21.81
N ARG A 308 -13.50 -14.56 20.57
CA ARG A 308 -13.06 -15.88 20.08
C ARG A 308 -11.64 -15.87 19.52
N LEU A 309 -11.09 -14.72 19.29
CA LEU A 309 -9.70 -14.58 18.87
C LEU A 309 -8.78 -14.78 20.09
N VAL A 310 -7.56 -15.27 19.84
CA VAL A 310 -6.49 -15.29 20.85
C VAL A 310 -6.15 -13.87 21.28
N GLY A 311 -6.24 -12.92 20.37
CA GLY A 311 -6.03 -11.50 20.63
C GLY A 311 -6.07 -10.66 19.36
N ILE A 312 -5.86 -9.37 19.53
CA ILE A 312 -5.64 -8.40 18.45
C ILE A 312 -4.19 -7.93 18.61
N TYR A 313 -3.34 -8.24 17.65
CA TYR A 313 -1.92 -7.91 17.68
C TYR A 313 -1.63 -6.66 16.87
N LEU A 314 -1.04 -5.64 17.53
CA LEU A 314 -0.66 -4.38 16.92
C LEU A 314 0.76 -4.47 16.34
N VAL A 315 0.90 -4.23 15.05
CA VAL A 315 2.18 -4.13 14.34
C VAL A 315 2.26 -2.84 13.54
N GLY A 316 3.44 -2.54 13.00
CA GLY A 316 3.69 -1.27 12.32
C GLY A 316 3.99 -0.12 13.29
N GLY A 317 4.88 0.80 12.86
CA GLY A 317 5.36 1.89 13.73
C GLY A 317 4.27 2.87 14.18
N SER A 318 3.25 3.09 13.34
CA SER A 318 2.15 4.02 13.64
C SER A 318 1.12 3.44 14.62
N SER A 319 1.12 2.12 14.86
CA SER A 319 0.31 1.51 15.92
C SER A 319 0.69 1.95 17.34
N ARG A 320 1.85 2.60 17.50
CA ARG A 320 2.28 3.23 18.75
C ARG A 320 1.44 4.46 19.15
N ILE A 321 0.60 4.99 18.27
CA ILE A 321 -0.32 6.09 18.57
C ILE A 321 -1.35 5.60 19.60
N PRO A 322 -1.43 6.19 20.83
CA PRO A 322 -2.24 5.64 21.91
C PRO A 322 -3.74 5.53 21.59
N LEU A 323 -4.25 6.42 20.73
CA LEU A 323 -5.63 6.41 20.28
C LEU A 323 -6.04 5.08 19.64
N VAL A 324 -5.12 4.39 18.95
CA VAL A 324 -5.40 3.10 18.29
C VAL A 324 -5.85 2.05 19.32
N ALA A 325 -5.03 1.83 20.35
CA ALA A 325 -5.34 0.85 21.39
C ALA A 325 -6.63 1.23 22.16
N THR A 326 -6.82 2.52 22.41
CA THR A 326 -8.02 3.06 23.09
C THR A 326 -9.28 2.74 22.27
N LEU A 327 -9.31 3.05 20.98
CA LEU A 327 -10.48 2.84 20.13
C LEU A 327 -10.79 1.34 19.95
N ILE A 328 -9.78 0.49 19.81
CA ILE A 328 -9.97 -0.96 19.74
C ILE A 328 -10.62 -1.47 21.03
N ALA A 329 -10.09 -1.08 22.20
CA ALA A 329 -10.63 -1.49 23.49
C ALA A 329 -12.07 -0.98 23.71
N GLU A 330 -12.37 0.26 23.31
CA GLU A 330 -13.70 0.85 23.41
C GLU A 330 -14.72 0.16 22.51
N GLN A 331 -14.38 -0.11 21.25
CA GLN A 331 -15.31 -0.61 20.23
C GLN A 331 -15.48 -2.13 20.28
N LEU A 332 -14.39 -2.87 20.48
CA LEU A 332 -14.37 -4.33 20.40
C LEU A 332 -14.38 -5.02 21.76
N ARG A 333 -14.21 -4.25 22.86
CA ARG A 333 -14.11 -4.77 24.23
C ARG A 333 -12.96 -5.77 24.44
N VAL A 334 -11.95 -5.68 23.60
CA VAL A 334 -10.71 -6.47 23.67
C VAL A 334 -9.55 -5.50 23.76
N VAL A 335 -8.69 -5.71 24.76
CA VAL A 335 -7.44 -4.93 24.88
C VAL A 335 -6.45 -5.51 23.87
N PRO A 336 -5.97 -4.74 22.91
CA PRO A 336 -5.02 -5.23 21.93
C PRO A 336 -3.65 -5.47 22.58
N THR A 337 -2.90 -6.42 22.04
CA THR A 337 -1.53 -6.72 22.44
C THR A 337 -0.56 -5.92 21.58
N SER A 338 0.31 -5.14 22.20
CA SER A 338 1.47 -4.54 21.55
C SER A 338 2.73 -5.13 22.19
N LEU A 339 3.64 -5.62 21.36
CA LEU A 339 4.95 -6.08 21.80
C LEU A 339 5.99 -4.97 21.58
N ASP A 340 7.14 -5.12 22.23
CA ASP A 340 8.25 -4.18 22.04
C ASP A 340 8.68 -4.14 20.57
N GLN A 341 8.93 -2.94 20.06
CA GLN A 341 9.38 -2.69 18.69
C GLN A 341 8.43 -3.26 17.61
N PRO A 342 7.14 -2.82 17.56
CA PRO A 342 6.17 -3.32 16.60
C PRO A 342 6.61 -3.12 15.13
N GLU A 343 7.54 -2.20 14.86
CA GLU A 343 8.16 -1.97 13.57
C GLU A 343 9.13 -3.08 13.12
N THR A 344 9.61 -3.94 14.02
CA THR A 344 10.50 -5.07 13.70
C THR A 344 9.77 -6.41 13.68
N ALA A 345 8.52 -6.43 14.12
CA ALA A 345 7.72 -7.63 14.34
C ALA A 345 7.59 -8.48 13.07
N VAL A 346 7.34 -7.84 11.93
CA VAL A 346 7.16 -8.52 10.65
C VAL A 346 8.47 -9.18 10.18
N ALA A 347 9.60 -8.48 10.26
CA ALA A 347 10.90 -9.04 9.87
C ALA A 347 11.34 -10.21 10.78
N LEU A 348 11.14 -10.06 12.11
CA LEU A 348 11.42 -11.12 13.09
C LEU A 348 10.49 -12.31 12.87
N GLY A 349 9.21 -12.05 12.66
CA GLY A 349 8.21 -13.07 12.45
C GLY A 349 8.42 -13.87 11.16
N ALA A 350 8.81 -13.22 10.07
CA ALA A 350 9.13 -13.90 8.83
C ALA A 350 10.21 -14.98 9.01
N HIS A 351 11.11 -14.78 9.97
CA HIS A 351 12.12 -15.75 10.34
C HIS A 351 11.53 -17.02 11.01
N HIS A 352 10.45 -16.86 11.77
CA HIS A 352 9.79 -17.93 12.51
C HIS A 352 8.73 -18.69 11.73
N VAL A 353 8.36 -18.25 10.51
CA VAL A 353 7.39 -18.97 9.68
C VAL A 353 7.94 -20.35 9.32
N PRO A 354 7.20 -21.46 9.61
CA PRO A 354 7.62 -22.81 9.24
C PRO A 354 7.80 -22.95 7.73
N GLN A 355 8.78 -23.76 7.30
CA GLN A 355 9.06 -23.96 5.87
C GLN A 355 7.86 -24.55 5.10
N GLU A 356 7.06 -25.35 5.78
CA GLU A 356 5.84 -25.98 5.22
C GLU A 356 4.69 -24.98 5.04
N GLY A 357 4.70 -23.84 5.78
CA GLY A 357 3.73 -22.75 5.68
C GLY A 357 4.07 -21.69 4.63
N ILE A 358 5.13 -21.90 3.84
CA ILE A 358 5.60 -20.93 2.85
C ILE A 358 4.93 -21.21 1.50
N THR A 359 4.11 -20.30 1.03
CA THR A 359 3.25 -20.48 -0.15
C THR A 359 3.95 -20.29 -1.50
N MET A 360 5.15 -19.67 -1.57
CA MET A 360 5.88 -19.46 -2.82
C MET A 360 7.40 -19.52 -2.64
N ARG A 361 8.05 -20.43 -3.36
CA ARG A 361 9.52 -20.48 -3.51
C ARG A 361 9.91 -20.17 -4.96
N THR A 362 11.02 -19.50 -5.17
CA THR A 362 11.55 -19.22 -6.52
C THR A 362 11.93 -20.47 -7.29
N GLY A 363 12.23 -21.59 -6.62
CA GLY A 363 12.44 -22.89 -7.26
C GLY A 363 11.21 -23.41 -8.00
N ASP A 364 10.02 -23.14 -7.47
CA ASP A 364 8.75 -23.56 -8.09
C ASP A 364 8.42 -22.74 -9.33
N MET A 365 8.87 -21.47 -9.38
CA MET A 365 8.72 -20.60 -10.55
C MET A 365 9.70 -20.93 -11.69
N SER A 366 10.90 -21.44 -11.39
CA SER A 366 11.88 -21.82 -12.41
C SER A 366 11.39 -22.96 -13.29
N SER A 367 10.66 -23.92 -12.72
CA SER A 367 10.06 -25.02 -13.47
C SER A 367 8.98 -24.55 -14.45
N THR A 368 8.22 -23.50 -14.09
CA THR A 368 7.18 -22.90 -14.95
C THR A 368 7.80 -22.05 -16.06
N ILE A 369 8.87 -21.28 -15.76
CA ILE A 369 9.60 -20.49 -16.77
C ILE A 369 10.32 -21.40 -17.75
N ASP A 370 10.91 -22.50 -17.31
CA ASP A 370 11.56 -23.48 -18.18
C ASP A 370 10.55 -24.29 -19.02
N ALA A 371 9.33 -24.47 -18.54
CA ALA A 371 8.23 -25.04 -19.32
C ALA A 371 7.78 -24.06 -20.42
N VAL A 372 7.65 -22.78 -20.13
CA VAL A 372 7.32 -21.75 -21.11
C VAL A 372 8.45 -21.51 -22.12
N ARG A 373 9.72 -21.56 -21.69
CA ARG A 373 10.86 -21.50 -22.62
C ARG A 373 10.92 -22.71 -23.56
N ARG A 374 10.62 -23.92 -23.08
CA ARG A 374 10.58 -25.13 -23.90
C ARG A 374 9.45 -25.13 -24.93
N SER A 375 8.28 -24.56 -24.60
CA SER A 375 7.18 -24.40 -25.56
C SER A 375 7.46 -23.36 -26.66
N ARG A 376 8.33 -22.38 -26.43
CA ARG A 376 8.78 -21.40 -27.45
C ARG A 376 9.90 -21.93 -28.36
N ALA A 377 10.61 -22.98 -27.99
CA ALA A 377 11.74 -23.54 -28.76
C ALA A 377 11.34 -24.48 -29.91
N THR A 378 10.04 -24.71 -30.13
CA THR A 378 9.54 -25.64 -31.18
C THR A 378 9.01 -24.94 -32.44
N VAL A 379 9.37 -23.69 -32.70
CA VAL A 379 9.06 -23.02 -33.98
C VAL A 379 10.31 -23.09 -34.87
N PRO A 380 10.29 -23.77 -36.04
CA PRO A 380 11.44 -23.83 -36.91
C PRO A 380 11.73 -22.49 -37.58
N PRO A 381 13.02 -22.12 -37.79
CA PRO A 381 13.37 -20.83 -38.35
C PRO A 381 13.02 -20.76 -39.84
N ARG A 382 12.26 -19.74 -40.24
CA ARG A 382 12.11 -19.38 -41.67
C ARG A 382 13.40 -18.70 -42.12
N THR A 383 14.08 -19.35 -43.05
CA THR A 383 15.21 -18.78 -43.80
C THR A 383 14.71 -17.72 -44.78
N SER A 384 15.13 -16.48 -44.58
CA SER A 384 15.18 -15.46 -45.64
C SER A 384 16.55 -14.78 -45.56
N GLY A 385 17.40 -15.03 -46.57
CA GLY A 385 18.71 -14.46 -46.68
C GLY A 385 18.65 -12.97 -47.08
N PHE A 386 19.44 -12.17 -46.43
CA PHE A 386 19.97 -10.92 -46.98
C PHE A 386 21.42 -10.77 -46.50
N ASN A 387 22.34 -10.76 -47.50
CA ASN A 387 23.75 -10.37 -47.34
C ASN A 387 23.84 -8.88 -47.06
N ALA A 388 24.50 -8.49 -45.99
CA ALA A 388 25.06 -7.15 -45.86
C ALA A 388 26.43 -7.22 -45.18
N GLN A 389 27.45 -6.79 -45.93
CA GLN A 389 28.84 -6.66 -45.54
C GLN A 389 29.01 -5.62 -44.40
N ALA A 390 29.79 -5.98 -43.38
CA ALA A 390 30.22 -5.06 -42.34
C ALA A 390 31.51 -4.29 -42.77
N PRO A 391 31.62 -3.01 -42.42
CA PRO A 391 32.90 -2.27 -42.58
C PRO A 391 33.82 -2.51 -41.39
N GLN A 392 35.12 -2.69 -41.70
CA GLN A 392 36.22 -2.83 -40.76
C GLN A 392 36.55 -1.52 -40.06
N ALA A 393 36.84 -1.58 -38.77
CA ALA A 393 37.36 -0.45 -37.96
C ALA A 393 38.92 -0.43 -38.00
N PRO A 394 39.57 0.73 -37.96
CA PRO A 394 41.02 0.82 -37.98
C PRO A 394 41.63 0.66 -36.58
N GLN A 395 42.75 -0.04 -36.54
CA GLN A 395 43.62 -0.19 -35.37
C GLN A 395 44.46 1.08 -35.18
N THR A 396 44.54 1.60 -33.96
CA THR A 396 45.58 2.57 -33.56
C THR A 396 46.28 2.10 -32.28
N GLY A 397 47.60 2.31 -32.30
CA GLY A 397 48.62 1.69 -31.51
C GLY A 397 48.74 2.16 -30.04
N ALA A 398 49.45 1.35 -29.31
CA ALA A 398 49.83 1.50 -27.92
C ALA A 398 50.98 2.51 -27.76
N THR A 399 50.94 3.31 -26.69
CA THR A 399 52.05 4.07 -26.15
C THR A 399 52.18 3.84 -24.63
N PRO A 400 53.40 3.79 -24.06
CA PRO A 400 53.66 3.14 -22.78
C PRO A 400 53.50 4.05 -21.54
N ALA A 401 53.27 3.37 -20.41
CA ALA A 401 53.08 3.96 -19.09
C ALA A 401 54.35 4.62 -18.53
N GLN A 402 54.20 5.82 -17.99
CA GLN A 402 55.18 6.46 -17.09
C GLN A 402 54.82 6.20 -15.63
N GLN A 403 55.84 5.75 -14.88
CA GLN A 403 55.80 5.55 -13.43
C GLN A 403 55.96 6.88 -12.71
N PHE A 404 55.16 7.12 -11.67
CA PHE A 404 55.36 8.15 -10.65
C PHE A 404 55.66 7.52 -9.28
N PRO A 405 56.51 8.16 -8.44
CA PRO A 405 57.05 7.55 -7.23
C PRO A 405 56.10 7.62 -6.04
N GLN A 406 56.17 6.59 -5.20
CA GLN A 406 55.49 6.47 -3.91
C GLN A 406 56.15 7.39 -2.86
N SER A 407 55.34 8.19 -2.17
CA SER A 407 55.68 8.83 -0.91
C SER A 407 54.87 8.22 0.23
N GLY A 408 55.58 7.69 1.23
CA GLY A 408 54.98 7.02 2.39
C GLY A 408 54.45 8.01 3.43
N PRO A 409 53.55 7.56 4.35
CA PRO A 409 52.96 8.43 5.35
C PRO A 409 53.83 8.61 6.59
N GLN A 410 54.08 9.86 6.99
CA GLN A 410 54.64 10.23 8.28
C GLN A 410 53.63 10.09 9.41
N ARG A 411 54.02 9.40 10.46
CA ARG A 411 53.31 9.25 11.74
C ARG A 411 53.46 10.55 12.55
N VAL A 412 52.35 11.21 12.86
CA VAL A 412 52.29 12.29 13.86
C VAL A 412 51.82 11.67 15.19
N GLN A 413 52.68 11.79 16.22
CA GLN A 413 52.38 11.43 17.61
C GLN A 413 51.66 12.61 18.27
N GLY A 414 50.44 12.38 18.81
CA GLY A 414 49.73 13.33 19.67
C GLY A 414 50.07 13.12 21.17
N PRO A 415 49.96 14.17 22.00
CA PRO A 415 50.34 14.11 23.41
C PRO A 415 49.32 13.37 24.29
N PRO A 416 49.77 12.86 25.48
CA PRO A 416 48.94 12.02 26.37
C PRO A 416 47.93 12.86 27.15
N SER A 417 46.68 12.37 27.19
CA SER A 417 45.58 12.94 27.98
C SER A 417 45.69 12.44 29.45
N ARG A 418 45.67 13.37 30.39
CA ARG A 418 45.56 13.11 31.83
C ARG A 418 44.07 12.91 32.22
N PRO A 419 43.70 12.02 33.12
CA PRO A 419 42.35 11.88 33.60
C PRO A 419 42.01 12.98 34.62
N ILE A 420 40.79 13.55 34.48
CA ILE A 420 40.18 14.50 35.43
C ILE A 420 39.33 13.70 36.43
N PRO A 421 39.43 13.94 37.74
CA PRO A 421 38.59 13.27 38.74
C PRO A 421 37.17 13.86 38.74
N VAL A 422 36.17 12.99 38.66
CA VAL A 422 34.76 13.35 38.81
C VAL A 422 34.42 13.36 40.30
N GLN A 423 34.07 14.54 40.85
CA GLN A 423 33.46 14.65 42.19
C GLN A 423 31.96 14.45 42.09
N ALA A 424 31.43 13.54 42.94
CA ALA A 424 29.99 13.35 43.09
C ALA A 424 29.35 14.48 43.93
N PRO A 425 28.15 14.96 43.59
CA PRO A 425 27.45 15.94 44.42
C PRO A 425 26.79 15.28 45.65
N PRO A 426 26.66 16.01 46.77
CA PRO A 426 26.09 15.47 48.02
C PRO A 426 24.57 15.35 47.94
N SER A 427 24.06 14.22 48.43
CA SER A 427 22.63 13.93 48.60
C SER A 427 22.08 14.64 49.83
N ASN A 428 21.14 15.57 49.62
CA ASN A 428 20.28 16.06 50.69
C ASN A 428 18.87 15.44 50.56
N PRO A 429 18.27 14.94 51.64
CA PRO A 429 16.93 14.35 51.59
C PRO A 429 15.86 15.47 51.57
N ILE A 430 14.91 15.32 50.64
CA ILE A 430 13.72 16.18 50.53
C ILE A 430 12.64 15.63 51.48
N PRO A 431 11.94 16.48 52.26
CA PRO A 431 10.85 16.06 53.15
C PRO A 431 9.61 15.68 52.35
N VAL A 432 9.04 14.53 52.66
CA VAL A 432 7.77 14.01 52.13
C VAL A 432 6.63 14.83 52.77
N GLN A 433 5.88 15.60 51.96
CA GLN A 433 4.60 16.20 52.35
C GLN A 433 3.46 15.21 52.02
N SER A 434 2.55 15.03 52.97
CA SER A 434 1.36 14.20 52.89
C SER A 434 0.34 14.79 51.87
N PRO A 435 -0.42 13.94 51.13
CA PRO A 435 -1.37 14.40 50.17
C PRO A 435 -2.62 15.03 50.81
N PRO A 436 -3.22 16.07 50.17
CA PRO A 436 -4.47 16.66 50.64
C PRO A 436 -5.68 15.78 50.35
N SER A 437 -6.64 15.82 51.26
CA SER A 437 -7.89 15.07 51.31
C SER A 437 -8.80 15.37 50.10
N ILE A 438 -9.40 14.29 49.56
CA ILE A 438 -10.35 14.30 48.45
C ILE A 438 -11.68 14.91 48.91
N PRO A 439 -12.28 15.90 48.20
CA PRO A 439 -13.64 16.33 48.46
C PRO A 439 -14.67 15.36 47.88
N THR A 440 -15.74 15.15 48.66
CA THR A 440 -16.91 14.30 48.34
C THR A 440 -17.66 14.77 47.08
N PRO A 441 -18.22 13.84 46.26
CA PRO A 441 -18.94 14.20 45.04
C PRO A 441 -20.29 14.85 45.34
N VAL A 442 -20.54 15.97 44.70
CA VAL A 442 -21.86 16.65 44.67
C VAL A 442 -22.73 15.94 43.61
N GLN A 443 -23.89 15.45 44.02
CA GLN A 443 -24.91 14.90 43.11
C GLN A 443 -25.49 16.05 42.25
N HIS A 444 -25.29 15.99 40.95
CA HIS A 444 -26.00 16.82 39.98
C HIS A 444 -27.25 16.11 39.49
N GLN A 445 -28.40 16.76 39.61
CA GLN A 445 -29.67 16.36 38.99
C GLN A 445 -29.54 16.49 37.45
N PRO A 446 -30.14 15.58 36.66
CA PRO A 446 -30.10 15.67 35.20
C PRO A 446 -31.00 16.78 34.68
N LEU A 447 -30.45 17.63 33.81
CA LEU A 447 -31.19 18.62 33.03
C LEU A 447 -31.94 17.91 31.87
N PRO A 448 -33.14 18.38 31.47
CA PRO A 448 -33.88 17.79 30.35
C PRO A 448 -33.18 18.02 29.03
N LEU A 449 -33.13 16.95 28.23
CA LEU A 449 -32.56 16.92 26.87
C LEU A 449 -33.38 17.79 25.90
N PRO A 450 -32.75 18.59 25.04
CA PRO A 450 -33.43 19.27 23.94
C PRO A 450 -33.94 18.26 22.89
N PRO A 451 -35.02 18.58 22.15
CA PRO A 451 -35.59 17.68 21.15
C PRO A 451 -34.59 17.40 20.01
N GLN A 452 -34.43 16.12 19.66
CA GLN A 452 -33.59 15.68 18.54
C GLN A 452 -34.16 16.20 17.21
N PRO A 453 -33.35 16.74 16.30
CA PRO A 453 -33.79 16.99 14.93
C PRO A 453 -34.03 15.67 14.20
N GLN A 454 -35.16 15.59 13.51
CA GLN A 454 -35.47 14.45 12.63
C GLN A 454 -34.37 14.27 11.57
N ARG A 455 -33.78 13.10 11.58
CA ARG A 455 -32.70 12.71 10.69
C ARG A 455 -33.29 12.39 9.32
N ASN A 456 -33.04 13.25 8.31
CA ASN A 456 -33.35 12.94 6.91
C ASN A 456 -32.60 11.67 6.49
N SER A 457 -33.36 10.64 6.12
CA SER A 457 -32.86 9.28 5.83
C SER A 457 -32.11 9.13 4.51
N ASN A 458 -31.90 10.22 3.77
CA ASN A 458 -31.35 10.13 2.41
C ASN A 458 -29.81 9.99 2.31
N LYS A 459 -29.06 10.18 3.41
CA LYS A 459 -27.60 10.04 3.37
C LYS A 459 -27.07 8.61 3.54
N THR A 460 -27.81 7.75 4.22
CA THR A 460 -27.36 6.38 4.51
C THR A 460 -27.36 5.48 3.26
N TRP A 461 -28.13 5.81 2.28
CA TRP A 461 -28.29 5.06 1.06
C TRP A 461 -27.28 5.42 -0.05
N TYR A 462 -26.82 6.67 -0.14
CA TYR A 462 -25.67 7.00 -1.00
C TYR A 462 -24.41 6.21 -0.61
N VAL A 463 -24.22 5.96 0.67
CA VAL A 463 -23.10 5.15 1.17
C VAL A 463 -23.25 3.67 0.79
N ALA A 464 -24.45 3.10 0.83
CA ALA A 464 -24.68 1.71 0.43
C ALA A 464 -24.49 1.50 -1.08
N ALA A 465 -24.99 2.42 -1.91
CA ALA A 465 -24.80 2.37 -3.36
C ALA A 465 -23.32 2.57 -3.75
N ALA A 466 -22.60 3.45 -3.05
CA ALA A 466 -21.17 3.67 -3.27
C ALA A 466 -20.33 2.44 -2.89
N VAL A 467 -20.65 1.77 -1.78
CA VAL A 467 -19.93 0.56 -1.34
C VAL A 467 -20.08 -0.58 -2.35
N VAL A 468 -21.27 -0.75 -2.93
CA VAL A 468 -21.50 -1.79 -3.95
C VAL A 468 -20.78 -1.47 -5.25
N ALA A 469 -20.80 -0.21 -5.69
CA ALA A 469 -20.05 0.21 -6.87
C ALA A 469 -18.53 -0.01 -6.69
N VAL A 470 -17.99 0.33 -5.51
CA VAL A 470 -16.59 0.10 -5.17
C VAL A 470 -16.24 -1.38 -5.13
N LEU A 471 -17.13 -2.25 -4.61
CA LEU A 471 -16.92 -3.70 -4.58
C LEU A 471 -16.91 -4.29 -6.00
N VAL A 472 -17.84 -3.91 -6.85
CA VAL A 472 -17.90 -4.38 -8.25
C VAL A 472 -16.66 -3.95 -9.03
N ILE A 473 -16.26 -2.70 -8.89
CA ILE A 473 -15.08 -2.15 -9.59
C ILE A 473 -13.76 -2.71 -9.01
N GLY A 474 -13.67 -2.90 -7.69
CA GLY A 474 -12.52 -3.52 -7.04
C GLY A 474 -12.29 -4.96 -7.51
N ILE A 475 -13.35 -5.74 -7.68
CA ILE A 475 -13.30 -7.13 -8.19
C ILE A 475 -12.88 -7.14 -9.65
N VAL A 476 -13.44 -6.26 -10.48
CA VAL A 476 -13.06 -6.10 -11.90
C VAL A 476 -11.56 -5.79 -12.02
N SER A 477 -11.03 -4.88 -11.20
CA SER A 477 -9.61 -4.51 -11.23
C SER A 477 -8.67 -5.65 -10.81
N VAL A 478 -9.06 -6.50 -9.87
CA VAL A 478 -8.25 -7.64 -9.41
C VAL A 478 -8.16 -8.75 -10.45
N ILE A 479 -9.23 -8.98 -11.21
CA ILE A 479 -9.28 -10.08 -12.19
C ILE A 479 -8.55 -9.72 -13.48
N ILE A 480 -8.55 -8.46 -13.92
CA ILE A 480 -7.77 -7.99 -15.08
C ILE A 480 -6.27 -8.29 -14.92
N ALA A 481 -5.76 -8.28 -13.68
CA ALA A 481 -4.34 -8.56 -13.41
C ALA A 481 -3.95 -10.04 -13.52
N THR A 482 -4.91 -10.99 -13.60
CA THR A 482 -4.62 -12.42 -13.48
C THR A 482 -4.81 -13.27 -14.74
N SER A 483 -5.46 -12.75 -15.80
CA SER A 483 -5.78 -13.53 -17.01
C SER A 483 -5.07 -13.00 -18.26
N GLY A 484 -4.21 -13.81 -18.81
CA GLY A 484 -3.49 -13.56 -20.06
C GLY A 484 -4.18 -14.20 -21.25
N GLY A 485 -4.55 -13.38 -22.23
CA GLY A 485 -4.52 -13.64 -23.66
C GLY A 485 -5.60 -14.49 -24.32
N SER A 486 -6.46 -13.85 -25.14
CA SER A 486 -6.96 -14.40 -26.39
C SER A 486 -7.37 -13.25 -27.34
N THR A 487 -7.40 -13.53 -28.64
CA THR A 487 -7.43 -12.59 -29.78
C THR A 487 -8.70 -11.74 -29.85
N VAL A 488 -8.52 -10.45 -29.93
CA VAL A 488 -9.55 -9.41 -30.15
C VAL A 488 -10.05 -9.47 -31.58
N THR A 489 -11.37 -9.27 -31.80
CA THR A 489 -11.96 -9.07 -33.13
C THR A 489 -11.53 -7.71 -33.71
N ALA A 490 -11.40 -7.56 -35.02
CA ALA A 490 -10.76 -6.41 -35.66
C ALA A 490 -11.42 -5.05 -35.35
N ASP A 491 -12.73 -5.02 -35.07
CA ASP A 491 -13.49 -3.78 -34.83
C ASP A 491 -13.41 -3.24 -33.39
N CYS A 492 -13.05 -4.05 -32.41
CA CYS A 492 -12.87 -3.67 -31.01
C CYS A 492 -11.39 -3.59 -30.56
N GLY A 493 -10.46 -3.61 -31.48
CA GLY A 493 -9.03 -3.47 -31.22
C GLY A 493 -8.56 -2.03 -31.03
N ASP A 494 -9.36 -1.04 -31.44
CA ASP A 494 -9.06 0.37 -31.28
C ASP A 494 -9.55 0.87 -29.91
N THR A 495 -8.60 1.28 -29.08
CA THR A 495 -8.83 1.85 -27.74
C THR A 495 -8.72 3.37 -27.70
N THR A 496 -8.62 4.03 -28.87
CA THR A 496 -8.65 5.49 -28.91
C THR A 496 -10.04 6.01 -28.54
N THR A 497 -10.10 7.01 -27.68
CA THR A 497 -11.35 7.57 -27.16
C THR A 497 -11.68 8.92 -27.82
N ASP A 498 -12.96 9.18 -28.04
CA ASP A 498 -13.47 10.48 -28.44
C ASP A 498 -13.53 11.47 -27.24
N GLU A 499 -14.06 12.68 -27.50
CA GLU A 499 -14.17 13.74 -26.47
C GLU A 499 -15.05 13.35 -25.27
N GLN A 500 -15.94 12.35 -25.40
CA GLN A 500 -16.81 11.83 -24.35
C GLN A 500 -16.25 10.56 -23.68
N GLY A 501 -15.09 10.07 -24.15
CA GLY A 501 -14.41 8.90 -23.62
C GLY A 501 -14.81 7.56 -24.24
N PHE A 502 -15.64 7.55 -25.29
CA PHE A 502 -16.05 6.33 -25.99
C PHE A 502 -14.98 5.85 -26.96
N THR A 503 -14.68 4.55 -26.91
CA THR A 503 -14.02 3.88 -28.05
C THR A 503 -15.05 3.62 -29.16
N PRO A 504 -14.61 3.36 -30.41
CA PRO A 504 -15.53 2.97 -31.47
C PRO A 504 -16.41 1.78 -31.09
N CYS A 505 -15.85 0.80 -30.41
CA CYS A 505 -16.55 -0.41 -29.96
C CYS A 505 -17.60 -0.10 -28.86
N ILE A 506 -17.25 0.66 -27.84
CA ILE A 506 -18.21 1.04 -26.78
C ILE A 506 -19.32 1.90 -27.37
N ARG A 507 -19.01 2.83 -28.28
CA ARG A 507 -20.00 3.73 -28.87
C ARG A 507 -21.05 2.98 -29.70
N GLU A 508 -20.62 1.97 -30.46
CA GLU A 508 -21.55 1.10 -31.22
C GLU A 508 -22.47 0.31 -30.29
N ILE A 509 -21.96 -0.20 -29.16
CA ILE A 509 -22.74 -1.00 -28.20
C ILE A 509 -23.67 -0.12 -27.37
N ALA A 510 -23.22 1.08 -26.96
CA ALA A 510 -24.02 2.00 -26.17
C ALA A 510 -25.21 2.59 -26.95
N GLY A 511 -25.10 2.69 -28.27
CA GLY A 511 -26.18 3.18 -29.11
C GLY A 511 -26.77 4.51 -28.62
N PRO A 512 -28.12 4.61 -28.46
CA PRO A 512 -28.80 5.82 -27.99
C PRO A 512 -28.39 6.26 -26.57
N VAL A 513 -27.89 5.36 -25.74
CA VAL A 513 -27.39 5.69 -24.38
C VAL A 513 -26.20 6.64 -24.47
N ALA A 514 -25.39 6.55 -25.52
CA ALA A 514 -24.25 7.44 -25.74
C ALA A 514 -24.63 8.92 -26.00
N ASP A 515 -25.90 9.21 -26.34
CA ASP A 515 -26.40 10.55 -26.54
C ASP A 515 -26.83 11.25 -25.23
N HIS A 516 -26.84 10.51 -24.13
CA HIS A 516 -27.11 11.05 -22.79
C HIS A 516 -25.84 11.56 -22.14
N ASN A 517 -25.98 12.27 -21.00
CA ASN A 517 -24.89 12.88 -20.26
C ASN A 517 -23.85 11.83 -19.82
N CYS A 518 -22.81 11.62 -20.64
CA CYS A 518 -21.77 10.63 -20.46
C CYS A 518 -20.43 11.31 -20.14
N ASP A 519 -19.69 10.73 -19.21
CA ASP A 519 -18.37 11.18 -18.76
C ASP A 519 -17.37 10.02 -18.85
N THR A 520 -16.10 10.34 -19.16
CA THR A 520 -15.00 9.37 -19.13
C THR A 520 -14.80 8.84 -17.71
N GLY A 521 -14.52 7.53 -17.58
CA GLY A 521 -14.27 6.86 -16.30
C GLY A 521 -15.54 6.42 -15.56
N THR A 522 -15.37 6.00 -14.31
CA THR A 522 -16.43 5.42 -13.48
C THR A 522 -17.06 6.48 -12.55
N ASN A 523 -17.71 7.47 -13.10
CA ASN A 523 -18.21 8.64 -12.37
C ASN A 523 -19.57 8.37 -11.70
N ILE A 524 -19.58 7.62 -10.59
CA ILE A 524 -20.76 7.36 -9.77
C ILE A 524 -20.73 8.22 -8.51
N PRO A 525 -21.84 8.88 -8.10
CA PRO A 525 -21.87 9.69 -6.88
C PRO A 525 -21.50 8.86 -5.64
N GLY A 526 -20.35 9.17 -5.04
CA GLY A 526 -19.86 8.50 -3.84
C GLY A 526 -18.85 7.36 -4.07
N ALA A 527 -18.59 6.97 -5.32
CA ALA A 527 -17.41 6.19 -5.70
C ALA A 527 -16.35 7.17 -6.23
N GLY A 528 -15.12 7.10 -5.74
CA GLY A 528 -14.02 7.88 -6.30
C GLY A 528 -13.74 7.50 -7.75
N ASP A 529 -13.03 8.39 -8.48
CA ASP A 529 -12.56 8.14 -9.84
C ASP A 529 -11.64 6.90 -9.81
N LEU A 530 -12.13 5.79 -10.38
CA LEU A 530 -11.41 4.52 -10.40
C LEU A 530 -10.85 4.34 -11.81
N ASP A 531 -9.60 4.73 -11.96
CA ASP A 531 -8.78 4.39 -13.13
C ASP A 531 -8.66 2.85 -13.19
N SER A 532 -9.51 2.24 -14.01
CA SER A 532 -9.52 0.79 -14.20
C SER A 532 -8.26 0.40 -14.97
N ALA A 533 -7.38 -0.36 -14.34
CA ALA A 533 -6.10 -0.80 -14.88
C ALA A 533 -6.23 -1.43 -16.29
N GLY A 534 -6.06 -0.62 -17.34
CA GLY A 534 -6.01 -1.04 -18.74
C GLY A 534 -7.35 -1.26 -19.44
N ALA A 535 -8.49 -1.02 -18.80
CA ALA A 535 -9.79 -1.00 -19.47
C ALA A 535 -10.24 0.45 -19.71
N VAL A 536 -10.86 0.70 -20.86
CA VAL A 536 -11.53 1.98 -21.12
C VAL A 536 -12.91 1.92 -20.49
N ALA A 537 -13.28 2.95 -19.72
CA ALA A 537 -14.57 3.03 -19.04
C ALA A 537 -15.30 4.33 -19.37
N VAL A 538 -16.63 4.27 -19.52
CA VAL A 538 -17.52 5.42 -19.74
C VAL A 538 -18.76 5.26 -18.86
N THR A 539 -19.17 6.33 -18.18
CA THR A 539 -20.38 6.37 -17.36
C THR A 539 -21.40 7.32 -17.98
N CYS A 540 -22.60 6.84 -18.25
CA CYS A 540 -23.73 7.60 -18.75
C CYS A 540 -24.84 7.75 -17.71
N LYS A 541 -25.55 8.88 -17.73
CA LYS A 541 -26.65 9.22 -16.79
C LYS A 541 -27.94 9.49 -17.59
N PRO A 542 -28.67 8.45 -18.02
CA PRO A 542 -29.87 8.64 -18.83
C PRO A 542 -31.05 9.30 -18.08
N GLY A 543 -30.94 9.52 -16.77
CA GLY A 543 -32.00 10.12 -15.94
C GLY A 543 -32.73 9.10 -15.07
N ASN A 544 -33.78 9.54 -14.37
CA ASN A 544 -34.71 8.71 -13.56
C ASN A 544 -34.02 7.80 -12.51
N GLY A 545 -32.81 8.17 -12.04
CA GLY A 545 -32.08 7.38 -11.05
C GLY A 545 -31.28 6.21 -11.62
N TYR A 546 -31.07 6.16 -12.94
CA TYR A 546 -30.23 5.14 -13.56
C TYR A 546 -28.85 5.67 -13.92
N TYR A 547 -27.86 4.75 -13.81
CA TYR A 547 -26.50 4.91 -14.30
C TYR A 547 -26.16 3.74 -15.21
N VAL A 548 -25.53 3.98 -16.34
CA VAL A 548 -25.07 2.95 -17.27
C VAL A 548 -23.58 3.12 -17.48
N LEU A 549 -22.83 2.07 -17.17
CA LEU A 549 -21.38 2.04 -17.33
C LEU A 549 -21.02 1.04 -18.41
N TYR A 550 -20.07 1.41 -19.26
CA TYR A 550 -19.48 0.51 -20.25
C TYR A 550 -18.00 0.36 -20.00
N TYR A 551 -17.51 -0.86 -20.16
CA TYR A 551 -16.09 -1.21 -20.01
C TYR A 551 -15.62 -1.96 -21.23
N GLN A 552 -14.51 -1.54 -21.84
CA GLN A 552 -13.81 -2.31 -22.86
C GLN A 552 -12.54 -2.89 -22.29
N PHE A 553 -12.47 -4.22 -22.27
CA PHE A 553 -11.34 -4.98 -21.75
C PHE A 553 -10.30 -5.26 -22.85
N PRO A 554 -9.05 -5.60 -22.47
CA PRO A 554 -8.04 -6.03 -23.44
C PRO A 554 -8.36 -7.35 -24.15
N SER A 555 -9.29 -8.15 -23.63
CA SER A 555 -9.72 -9.41 -24.26
C SER A 555 -11.12 -9.85 -23.82
N GLU A 556 -11.83 -10.57 -24.69
CA GLU A 556 -13.20 -11.07 -24.48
C GLU A 556 -13.30 -12.04 -23.29
N GLY A 557 -12.32 -12.94 -23.11
CA GLY A 557 -12.35 -13.93 -22.01
C GLY A 557 -12.35 -13.32 -20.59
N LEU A 558 -12.14 -12.00 -20.49
CA LEU A 558 -12.24 -11.25 -19.22
C LEU A 558 -13.68 -10.85 -18.87
N VAL A 559 -14.58 -10.75 -19.83
CA VAL A 559 -15.92 -10.21 -19.64
C VAL A 559 -16.76 -11.13 -18.76
N ASP A 560 -16.99 -12.37 -19.16
CA ASP A 560 -17.80 -13.33 -18.42
C ASP A 560 -17.22 -13.63 -17.04
N THR A 561 -15.87 -13.76 -16.95
CA THR A 561 -15.19 -13.97 -15.67
C THR A 561 -15.42 -12.82 -14.68
N ASN A 562 -15.50 -11.58 -15.16
CA ASN A 562 -15.75 -10.41 -14.31
C ASN A 562 -17.21 -10.34 -13.86
N ILE A 563 -18.16 -10.67 -14.74
CA ILE A 563 -19.59 -10.74 -14.39
C ILE A 563 -19.81 -11.78 -13.29
N ASP A 564 -19.32 -13.00 -13.48
CA ASP A 564 -19.47 -14.09 -12.51
C ASP A 564 -18.84 -13.78 -11.15
N ALA A 565 -17.67 -13.14 -11.15
CA ALA A 565 -16.99 -12.75 -9.93
C ALA A 565 -17.72 -11.63 -9.19
N ALA A 566 -18.28 -10.64 -9.90
CA ALA A 566 -19.03 -9.55 -9.29
C ALA A 566 -20.31 -10.07 -8.61
N PHE A 567 -21.06 -10.97 -9.26
CA PHE A 567 -22.27 -11.55 -8.69
C PHE A 567 -21.99 -12.55 -7.57
N SER A 568 -20.89 -13.30 -7.65
CA SER A 568 -20.43 -14.16 -6.53
C SER A 568 -20.16 -13.36 -5.25
N ALA A 569 -19.71 -12.12 -5.38
CA ALA A 569 -19.48 -11.22 -4.24
C ALA A 569 -20.76 -10.59 -3.68
N LEU A 570 -21.84 -10.51 -4.48
CA LEU A 570 -23.14 -9.94 -4.07
C LEU A 570 -24.05 -10.94 -3.34
N GLY A 571 -23.73 -12.25 -3.37
CA GLY A 571 -24.47 -13.31 -2.66
C GLY A 571 -25.54 -14.02 -3.49
N GLU A 572 -26.28 -14.96 -2.85
CA GLU A 572 -27.07 -16.02 -3.52
C GLU A 572 -28.39 -15.61 -4.26
N GLN A 573 -28.70 -14.32 -4.44
CA GLN A 573 -29.97 -13.88 -5.04
C GLN A 573 -29.83 -13.25 -6.44
N SER A 574 -28.84 -13.66 -7.24
CA SER A 574 -28.74 -13.20 -8.62
C SER A 574 -29.61 -14.04 -9.57
N GLN A 575 -30.23 -13.38 -10.55
CA GLN A 575 -30.92 -14.02 -11.67
C GLN A 575 -30.11 -13.76 -12.94
N SER A 576 -30.06 -14.74 -13.85
CA SER A 576 -29.30 -14.65 -15.10
C SER A 576 -30.18 -15.03 -16.29
N GLY A 577 -29.86 -14.49 -17.46
CA GLY A 577 -30.53 -14.82 -18.71
C GLY A 577 -29.70 -14.44 -19.93
N ASP A 578 -30.17 -14.86 -21.10
CA ASP A 578 -29.62 -14.46 -22.38
C ASP A 578 -30.42 -13.30 -22.96
N TRP A 579 -29.78 -12.44 -23.76
CA TRP A 579 -30.43 -11.35 -24.50
C TRP A 579 -30.00 -11.36 -25.98
N ASP A 580 -30.89 -10.92 -26.85
CA ASP A 580 -30.64 -10.63 -28.25
C ASP A 580 -31.27 -9.29 -28.67
N GLY A 581 -30.65 -8.57 -29.58
CA GLY A 581 -31.14 -7.29 -30.10
C GLY A 581 -30.12 -6.60 -31.00
N GLY A 582 -30.60 -5.87 -32.03
CA GLY A 582 -29.73 -5.12 -32.95
C GLY A 582 -28.68 -5.94 -33.71
N GLY A 583 -28.94 -7.25 -33.91
CA GLY A 583 -27.98 -8.14 -34.55
C GLY A 583 -26.83 -8.59 -33.60
N LYS A 584 -26.91 -8.27 -32.32
CA LYS A 584 -25.99 -8.68 -31.27
C LYS A 584 -26.73 -9.57 -30.25
N SER A 585 -25.97 -10.34 -29.51
CA SER A 585 -26.50 -11.19 -28.41
C SER A 585 -25.50 -11.20 -27.25
N GLY A 586 -25.93 -11.71 -26.12
CA GLY A 586 -25.07 -11.83 -24.94
C GLY A 586 -25.82 -12.40 -23.76
N LYS A 587 -25.18 -12.31 -22.60
CA LYS A 587 -25.72 -12.77 -21.31
C LYS A 587 -25.90 -11.58 -20.37
N TYR A 588 -26.84 -11.70 -19.44
CA TYR A 588 -26.94 -10.77 -18.32
C TYR A 588 -27.12 -11.50 -17.02
N GLN A 589 -26.72 -10.85 -15.94
CA GLN A 589 -27.04 -11.20 -14.57
C GLN A 589 -27.53 -9.95 -13.86
N TYR A 590 -28.53 -10.10 -12.96
CA TYR A 590 -28.99 -8.99 -12.14
C TYR A 590 -29.34 -9.44 -10.72
N ALA A 591 -29.25 -8.52 -9.77
CA ALA A 591 -29.61 -8.73 -8.37
C ALA A 591 -30.15 -7.44 -7.74
N GLU A 592 -31.07 -7.60 -6.79
CA GLU A 592 -31.45 -6.54 -5.87
C GLU A 592 -30.43 -6.47 -4.72
N ILE A 593 -29.99 -5.24 -4.41
CA ILE A 593 -29.00 -4.98 -3.41
C ILE A 593 -29.65 -4.51 -2.12
N THR A 594 -29.07 -4.86 -0.98
CA THR A 594 -29.56 -4.44 0.34
C THR A 594 -29.67 -2.90 0.40
N GLY A 595 -30.89 -2.39 0.53
CA GLY A 595 -31.19 -0.95 0.51
C GLY A 595 -32.08 -0.50 -0.64
N GLY A 596 -32.53 -1.44 -1.51
CA GLY A 596 -33.50 -1.20 -2.59
C GLY A 596 -32.89 -0.63 -3.87
N ALA A 597 -31.58 -0.73 -4.06
CA ALA A 597 -30.92 -0.53 -5.34
C ALA A 597 -30.88 -1.85 -6.11
N SER A 598 -30.79 -1.80 -7.44
CA SER A 598 -30.65 -2.99 -8.29
C SER A 598 -29.46 -2.82 -9.24
N LEU A 599 -28.77 -3.92 -9.50
CA LEU A 599 -27.61 -3.99 -10.41
C LEU A 599 -27.87 -5.03 -11.48
N LEU A 600 -27.64 -4.66 -12.75
CA LEU A 600 -27.61 -5.58 -13.87
C LEU A 600 -26.28 -5.42 -14.61
N MET A 601 -25.61 -6.54 -14.88
CA MET A 601 -24.41 -6.56 -15.73
C MET A 601 -24.68 -7.44 -16.94
N PHE A 602 -24.11 -7.06 -18.09
CA PHE A 602 -24.30 -7.80 -19.33
C PHE A 602 -23.02 -7.85 -20.17
N SER A 603 -22.83 -8.97 -20.85
CA SER A 603 -21.80 -9.15 -21.87
C SER A 603 -22.40 -9.02 -23.26
N VAL A 604 -21.57 -8.70 -24.24
CA VAL A 604 -21.90 -8.71 -25.66
C VAL A 604 -21.01 -9.75 -26.34
N ALA A 605 -21.64 -10.77 -26.94
CA ALA A 605 -20.93 -11.87 -27.56
C ALA A 605 -19.94 -11.39 -28.62
N ASP A 606 -18.81 -12.07 -28.74
CA ASP A 606 -17.71 -11.77 -29.68
C ASP A 606 -17.11 -10.36 -29.53
N THR A 607 -17.27 -9.71 -28.34
CA THR A 607 -16.68 -8.41 -28.06
C THR A 607 -16.08 -8.34 -26.65
N PRO A 608 -15.00 -7.57 -26.45
CA PRO A 608 -14.41 -7.38 -25.12
C PRO A 608 -15.13 -6.30 -24.31
N VAL A 609 -16.45 -6.13 -24.48
CA VAL A 609 -17.22 -5.08 -23.82
C VAL A 609 -18.23 -5.66 -22.84
N MET A 610 -18.25 -5.08 -21.65
CA MET A 610 -19.24 -5.33 -20.60
C MET A 610 -20.01 -4.04 -20.31
N GLY A 611 -21.32 -4.16 -20.11
CA GLY A 611 -22.14 -3.06 -19.60
C GLY A 611 -22.64 -3.35 -18.20
N THR A 612 -22.87 -2.29 -17.43
CA THR A 612 -23.46 -2.34 -16.10
C THR A 612 -24.57 -1.30 -16.01
N VAL A 613 -25.78 -1.72 -15.59
CA VAL A 613 -26.90 -0.83 -15.29
C VAL A 613 -27.13 -0.82 -13.80
N MET A 614 -27.09 0.34 -13.18
CA MET A 614 -27.41 0.53 -11.78
C MET A 614 -28.70 1.36 -11.66
N ALA A 615 -29.67 0.82 -10.95
CA ALA A 615 -30.92 1.50 -10.60
C ALA A 615 -30.86 1.91 -9.12
N LEU A 616 -31.12 3.18 -8.87
CA LEU A 616 -31.18 3.71 -7.51
C LEU A 616 -32.52 3.35 -6.84
N PRO A 617 -32.63 3.29 -5.48
CA PRO A 617 -33.89 3.00 -4.82
C PRO A 617 -34.99 3.99 -5.19
N GLY A 618 -36.13 3.46 -5.60
CA GLY A 618 -37.27 4.24 -6.10
C GLY A 618 -37.28 4.43 -7.61
N SER A 619 -36.29 3.89 -8.33
CA SER A 619 -36.35 3.70 -9.78
C SER A 619 -37.21 2.48 -10.12
N ASP A 620 -37.68 2.40 -11.36
CA ASP A 620 -38.40 1.23 -11.87
C ASP A 620 -37.46 -0.01 -11.97
N ASP A 621 -38.02 -1.18 -12.36
CA ASP A 621 -37.24 -2.41 -12.46
C ASP A 621 -36.05 -2.30 -13.43
N VAL A 622 -34.85 -2.68 -12.95
CA VAL A 622 -33.59 -2.57 -13.70
C VAL A 622 -33.61 -3.42 -14.99
N LEU A 623 -34.27 -4.57 -14.97
CA LEU A 623 -34.36 -5.45 -16.13
C LEU A 623 -35.28 -4.88 -17.21
N SER A 624 -36.40 -4.26 -16.81
CA SER A 624 -37.26 -3.51 -17.74
C SER A 624 -36.52 -2.35 -18.38
N PHE A 625 -35.80 -1.57 -17.59
CA PHE A 625 -34.98 -0.47 -18.10
C PHE A 625 -33.88 -0.94 -19.06
N PHE A 626 -33.18 -2.03 -18.74
CA PHE A 626 -32.21 -2.65 -19.63
C PHE A 626 -32.84 -3.03 -20.99
N ASN A 627 -33.97 -3.73 -20.96
CA ASN A 627 -34.64 -4.21 -22.18
C ASN A 627 -35.19 -3.08 -23.07
N GLU A 628 -35.62 -1.96 -22.47
CA GLU A 628 -36.26 -0.85 -23.20
C GLU A 628 -35.27 0.23 -23.69
N HIS A 629 -34.15 0.42 -22.95
CA HIS A 629 -33.28 1.58 -23.17
C HIS A 629 -31.79 1.27 -23.36
N VAL A 630 -31.29 0.14 -22.87
CA VAL A 630 -29.83 -0.13 -22.81
C VAL A 630 -29.42 -1.28 -23.71
N LYS A 631 -30.24 -2.28 -23.86
CA LYS A 631 -29.96 -3.45 -24.69
C LYS A 631 -29.61 -3.01 -26.13
N PRO A 632 -28.45 -3.41 -26.69
CA PRO A 632 -28.06 -3.02 -28.04
C PRO A 632 -29.15 -3.27 -29.07
N GLY A 633 -29.48 -2.25 -29.88
CA GLY A 633 -30.56 -2.28 -30.88
C GLY A 633 -31.93 -1.84 -30.38
N THR A 634 -32.07 -1.44 -29.12
CA THR A 634 -33.29 -0.75 -28.63
C THR A 634 -33.16 0.75 -28.88
N GLY A 635 -34.23 1.41 -29.30
CA GLY A 635 -34.27 2.89 -29.48
C GLY A 635 -33.95 3.38 -30.89
N THR A 636 -34.58 2.80 -31.91
CA THR A 636 -34.72 3.43 -33.23
C THR A 636 -36.03 4.20 -33.33
#